data_a6c9f10b8ace0d578dd588e57c187b45
#
_entry.id   a6c9f10b8ace0d578dd588e57c187b45
#
_cell.length_a   1.000
_cell.length_b   1.000
_cell.length_c   1.000
_cell.angle_alpha   90.00
_cell.angle_beta   90.00
_cell.angle_gamma   90.00
#
_symmetry.space_group_name_H-M   'P 1'
#
loop_
_entity.id
_entity.type
_entity.pdbx_description
1 polymer ?
#
loop_
_entity_poly.entity_id
_entity_poly.type
_entity_poly.pdbx_seq_one_letter_code
_entity_poly.pdbx_strand_id
1 'polypeptide(L)'
;MRIEDDIKLTFDDVLIRPKRSTLVSRAEVDLTRKFRFKYTDQEWSGVPIISANMDTTGTFETAKVLGQMQVLTALHKFYSIDDWKEKVQDVDLDYVILTIGSSEDEMDKAQQLIQLYPQIKFVSLDVANGYREDFIQSITTARKIFDDKVIIAGNVATREMTEALLLAGADIIKVGIGPGSVCTTRSVAGVGYPQLSAIAECADAAHGLGGHVIADGGCKYIGDVSKAFGAGSDFVMLGGMLAGHDESGGELITGDDGEMYKEFYGMSSKDAQLIHYGDYQSYRAPEGKKVKLEYKGPIKITIKDILGGIRSACSYVGAKNIKALPKCTTFIRVTQTTNEIFSNPKL
;
A
#
# COMPACT_ATOMS: atom_id res chain seq x y z
N MET A 1 -11.58 21.43 -23.26
CA MET A 1 -10.35 20.87 -22.70
C MET A 1 -9.90 21.79 -21.57
N ARG A 2 -9.63 21.26 -20.39
CA ARG A 2 -9.11 22.00 -19.23
C ARG A 2 -7.73 21.46 -18.89
N ILE A 3 -6.79 22.34 -18.61
CA ILE A 3 -5.46 22.00 -18.07
C ILE A 3 -5.38 22.66 -16.69
N GLU A 4 -4.94 21.90 -15.70
CA GLU A 4 -4.66 22.43 -14.36
C GLU A 4 -3.21 22.91 -14.34
N ASP A 5 -3.01 24.17 -13.96
CA ASP A 5 -1.69 24.82 -13.99
C ASP A 5 -0.82 24.45 -12.78
N ASP A 6 -1.42 23.92 -11.73
CA ASP A 6 -0.72 23.50 -10.51
C ASP A 6 0.24 22.35 -10.79
N ILE A 7 1.50 22.54 -10.47
CA ILE A 7 2.51 21.48 -10.62
C ILE A 7 2.28 20.41 -9.56
N LYS A 8 1.94 19.21 -10.02
CA LYS A 8 1.80 18.04 -9.16
C LYS A 8 3.14 17.32 -9.00
N LEU A 9 3.44 16.87 -7.78
CA LEU A 9 4.76 16.40 -7.37
C LEU A 9 4.75 14.89 -7.06
N THR A 10 5.86 14.23 -7.38
CA THR A 10 6.20 12.88 -6.93
C THR A 10 7.17 12.93 -5.76
N PHE A 11 7.55 11.76 -5.22
CA PHE A 11 8.56 11.70 -4.15
C PHE A 11 9.94 12.19 -4.60
N ASP A 12 10.28 12.03 -5.88
CA ASP A 12 11.57 12.43 -6.43
C ASP A 12 11.72 13.98 -6.52
N ASP A 13 10.60 14.71 -6.50
CA ASP A 13 10.58 16.18 -6.67
C ASP A 13 10.80 16.94 -5.37
N VAL A 14 10.85 16.26 -4.23
CA VAL A 14 10.94 16.88 -2.92
C VAL A 14 11.91 16.18 -1.97
N LEU A 15 12.41 16.98 -1.01
CA LEU A 15 13.05 16.47 0.20
C LEU A 15 12.35 17.02 1.45
N ILE A 16 12.43 16.28 2.56
CA ILE A 16 12.00 16.77 3.88
C ILE A 16 13.11 17.70 4.41
N ARG A 17 12.75 18.95 4.70
CA ARG A 17 13.69 19.94 5.25
C ARG A 17 13.99 19.62 6.72
N PRO A 18 15.27 19.46 7.13
CA PRO A 18 15.64 19.30 8.52
C PRO A 18 15.21 20.51 9.36
N LYS A 19 14.83 20.25 10.60
CA LYS A 19 14.44 21.26 11.59
C LYS A 19 15.14 21.02 12.91
N ARG A 20 15.17 22.03 13.77
CA ARG A 20 15.64 21.87 15.14
C ARG A 20 14.80 20.81 15.85
N SER A 21 15.47 19.82 16.45
CA SER A 21 14.85 18.71 17.16
C SER A 21 15.29 18.71 18.62
N THR A 22 14.40 18.31 19.50
CA THR A 22 14.68 18.06 20.92
C THR A 22 14.92 16.58 21.22
N LEU A 23 14.78 15.71 20.21
CA LEU A 23 15.05 14.28 20.34
C LEU A 23 16.56 14.03 20.40
N VAL A 24 17.00 13.35 21.44
CA VAL A 24 18.41 13.00 21.65
C VAL A 24 18.75 11.68 20.93
N SER A 25 17.80 10.76 20.88
CA SER A 25 17.97 9.46 20.25
C SER A 25 16.82 9.12 19.31
N ARG A 26 17.13 8.45 18.19
CA ARG A 26 16.14 7.86 17.29
C ARG A 26 15.31 6.77 17.98
N ALA A 27 15.82 6.16 19.03
CA ALA A 27 15.12 5.15 19.83
C ALA A 27 13.91 5.73 20.59
N GLU A 28 13.87 7.05 20.81
CA GLU A 28 12.71 7.72 21.44
C GLU A 28 11.47 7.82 20.53
N VAL A 29 11.65 7.57 19.22
CA VAL A 29 10.56 7.70 18.26
C VAL A 29 9.65 6.47 18.30
N ASP A 30 8.40 6.68 18.66
CA ASP A 30 7.36 5.65 18.59
C ASP A 30 6.78 5.57 17.17
N LEU A 31 6.88 4.40 16.56
CA LEU A 31 6.31 4.10 15.24
C LEU A 31 4.96 3.41 15.32
N THR A 32 4.50 3.05 16.51
CA THR A 32 3.18 2.47 16.74
C THR A 32 2.13 3.58 16.74
N ARG A 33 1.02 3.33 16.06
CA ARG A 33 -0.11 4.26 16.03
C ARG A 33 -1.42 3.54 16.32
N LYS A 34 -2.26 4.15 17.16
CA LYS A 34 -3.63 3.71 17.39
C LYS A 34 -4.57 4.42 16.43
N PHE A 35 -5.50 3.65 15.87
CA PHE A 35 -6.53 4.14 14.96
C PHE A 35 -7.92 3.82 15.51
N ARG A 36 -8.85 4.74 15.27
CA ARG A 36 -10.30 4.59 15.37
C ARG A 36 -10.87 4.88 14.00
N PHE A 37 -11.92 4.20 13.65
CA PHE A 37 -12.51 4.28 12.32
C PHE A 37 -13.89 4.92 12.38
N LYS A 38 -14.33 5.47 11.25
CA LYS A 38 -15.52 6.32 11.21
C LYS A 38 -16.82 5.53 11.40
N TYR A 39 -16.89 4.34 10.81
CA TYR A 39 -18.13 3.57 10.70
C TYR A 39 -18.17 2.32 11.56
N THR A 40 -17.19 2.11 12.41
CA THR A 40 -17.11 0.93 13.28
C THR A 40 -16.44 1.30 14.61
N ASP A 41 -16.78 0.58 15.67
CA ASP A 41 -16.14 0.69 16.98
C ASP A 41 -14.80 -0.06 17.07
N GLN A 42 -14.34 -0.66 15.96
CA GLN A 42 -13.05 -1.33 15.89
C GLN A 42 -11.91 -0.34 16.16
N GLU A 43 -10.97 -0.79 16.98
CA GLU A 43 -9.68 -0.12 17.15
C GLU A 43 -8.57 -1.02 16.63
N TRP A 44 -7.54 -0.40 16.06
CA TRP A 44 -6.34 -1.12 15.67
C TRP A 44 -5.10 -0.36 16.15
N SER A 45 -4.05 -1.10 16.52
CA SER A 45 -2.76 -0.54 16.92
C SER A 45 -1.63 -1.34 16.32
N GLY A 46 -0.68 -0.64 15.71
CA GLY A 46 0.49 -1.26 15.09
C GLY A 46 1.32 -0.24 14.33
N VAL A 47 2.31 -0.73 13.60
CA VAL A 47 3.11 0.07 12.66
C VAL A 47 2.31 0.22 11.36
N PRO A 48 1.96 1.43 10.90
CA PRO A 48 1.03 1.64 9.81
C PRO A 48 1.69 1.45 8.42
N ILE A 49 2.38 0.34 8.24
CA ILE A 49 2.92 -0.16 6.98
C ILE A 49 2.12 -1.38 6.57
N ILE A 50 1.86 -1.54 5.28
CA ILE A 50 1.07 -2.62 4.71
C ILE A 50 1.87 -3.29 3.59
N SER A 51 2.02 -4.61 3.62
CA SER A 51 2.44 -5.35 2.43
C SER A 51 1.29 -5.41 1.43
N ALA A 52 1.59 -5.07 0.16
CA ALA A 52 0.58 -4.93 -0.89
C ALA A 52 -0.13 -6.26 -1.21
N ASN A 53 -1.39 -6.17 -1.60
CA ASN A 53 -2.27 -7.27 -1.93
C ASN A 53 -1.99 -7.91 -3.31
N MET A 54 -0.71 -8.08 -3.62
CA MET A 54 -0.24 -8.78 -4.81
C MET A 54 0.11 -10.22 -4.45
N ASP A 55 -0.06 -11.15 -5.37
CA ASP A 55 0.32 -12.57 -5.16
C ASP A 55 1.81 -12.78 -4.89
N THR A 56 2.62 -11.79 -5.27
CA THR A 56 4.06 -11.74 -5.00
C THR A 56 4.45 -11.11 -3.67
N THR A 57 3.54 -10.48 -2.94
CA THR A 57 3.84 -9.79 -1.66
C THR A 57 2.81 -10.03 -0.57
N GLY A 58 1.54 -10.17 -0.92
CA GLY A 58 0.43 -10.39 0.00
C GLY A 58 0.18 -11.88 0.28
N THR A 59 1.20 -12.59 0.76
CA THR A 59 1.16 -14.04 1.03
C THR A 59 0.95 -14.33 2.53
N PHE A 60 0.54 -15.55 2.86
CA PHE A 60 0.43 -16.00 4.26
C PHE A 60 1.80 -16.06 4.94
N GLU A 61 2.85 -16.42 4.20
CA GLU A 61 4.22 -16.45 4.69
C GLU A 61 4.68 -15.05 5.10
N THR A 62 4.39 -14.05 4.26
CA THR A 62 4.61 -12.63 4.59
C THR A 62 3.81 -12.21 5.83
N ALA A 63 2.53 -12.59 5.91
CA ALA A 63 1.66 -12.25 7.03
C ALA A 63 2.17 -12.80 8.37
N LYS A 64 2.69 -14.03 8.39
CA LYS A 64 3.28 -14.64 9.59
C LYS A 64 4.44 -13.81 10.17
N VAL A 65 5.33 -13.36 9.31
CA VAL A 65 6.52 -12.60 9.75
C VAL A 65 6.15 -11.16 10.08
N LEU A 66 5.35 -10.52 9.25
CA LEU A 66 4.97 -9.11 9.44
C LEU A 66 4.05 -8.90 10.65
N GLY A 67 3.13 -9.83 10.92
CA GLY A 67 2.28 -9.79 12.12
C GLY A 67 3.08 -9.75 13.41
N GLN A 68 4.18 -10.53 13.52
CA GLN A 68 5.09 -10.49 14.66
C GLN A 68 5.79 -9.12 14.84
N MET A 69 5.85 -8.32 13.78
CA MET A 69 6.42 -6.96 13.79
C MET A 69 5.33 -5.88 13.89
N GLN A 70 4.08 -6.27 14.13
CA GLN A 70 2.90 -5.39 14.17
C GLN A 70 2.70 -4.58 12.87
N VAL A 71 3.03 -5.20 11.72
CA VAL A 71 2.89 -4.66 10.36
C VAL A 71 1.80 -5.43 9.63
N LEU A 72 0.93 -4.71 8.91
CA LEU A 72 -0.19 -5.30 8.18
C LEU A 72 0.25 -6.00 6.90
N THR A 73 -0.44 -7.08 6.55
CA THR A 73 -0.36 -7.71 5.24
C THR A 73 -1.75 -7.74 4.60
N ALA A 74 -1.88 -7.13 3.43
CA ALA A 74 -3.07 -7.31 2.60
C ALA A 74 -2.91 -8.61 1.80
N LEU A 75 -3.63 -9.66 2.21
CA LEU A 75 -3.60 -10.94 1.49
C LEU A 75 -4.28 -10.78 0.14
N HIS A 76 -3.68 -11.35 -0.91
CA HIS A 76 -4.24 -11.26 -2.25
C HIS A 76 -5.56 -12.02 -2.38
N LYS A 77 -6.44 -11.55 -3.22
CA LYS A 77 -7.82 -12.06 -3.37
C LYS A 77 -7.97 -13.46 -3.98
N PHE A 78 -6.89 -14.00 -4.53
CA PHE A 78 -6.92 -15.27 -5.27
C PHE A 78 -6.85 -16.52 -4.39
N TYR A 79 -6.54 -16.40 -3.10
CA TYR A 79 -6.66 -17.52 -2.18
C TYR A 79 -8.10 -18.02 -2.07
N SER A 80 -8.31 -19.32 -2.23
CA SER A 80 -9.58 -19.99 -1.99
C SER A 80 -9.87 -20.10 -0.48
N ILE A 81 -11.11 -20.47 -0.10
CA ILE A 81 -11.45 -20.74 1.28
C ILE A 81 -10.63 -21.92 1.84
N ASP A 82 -10.31 -22.89 1.00
CA ASP A 82 -9.50 -24.04 1.41
C ASP A 82 -8.02 -23.66 1.58
N ASP A 83 -7.48 -22.77 0.74
CA ASP A 83 -6.15 -22.18 0.99
C ASP A 83 -6.10 -21.46 2.35
N TRP A 84 -7.15 -20.70 2.69
CA TRP A 84 -7.23 -20.05 3.99
C TRP A 84 -7.19 -21.04 5.14
N LYS A 85 -7.99 -22.14 5.09
CA LYS A 85 -8.00 -23.17 6.12
C LYS A 85 -6.64 -23.84 6.30
N GLU A 86 -5.92 -24.07 5.19
CA GLU A 86 -4.62 -24.72 5.18
C GLU A 86 -3.51 -23.80 5.71
N LYS A 87 -3.50 -22.52 5.26
CA LYS A 87 -2.34 -21.63 5.39
C LYS A 87 -2.43 -20.62 6.53
N VAL A 88 -3.61 -20.41 7.13
CA VAL A 88 -3.84 -19.39 8.15
C VAL A 88 -3.17 -19.72 9.51
N GLN A 89 -2.69 -20.93 9.69
CA GLN A 89 -2.05 -21.37 10.94
C GLN A 89 -0.83 -20.46 11.24
N ASP A 90 -0.71 -20.08 12.51
CA ASP A 90 0.35 -19.19 13.03
C ASP A 90 0.33 -17.76 12.47
N VAL A 91 -0.77 -17.35 11.82
CA VAL A 91 -0.98 -15.98 11.34
C VAL A 91 -1.74 -15.18 12.39
N ASP A 92 -1.20 -14.03 12.78
CA ASP A 92 -1.93 -13.07 13.62
C ASP A 92 -2.91 -12.28 12.76
N LEU A 93 -4.19 -12.62 12.86
CA LEU A 93 -5.28 -12.05 12.06
C LEU A 93 -5.59 -10.58 12.39
N ASP A 94 -5.09 -10.06 13.52
CA ASP A 94 -5.15 -8.62 13.83
C ASP A 94 -4.32 -7.78 12.86
N TYR A 95 -3.36 -8.39 12.17
CA TYR A 95 -2.47 -7.75 11.18
C TYR A 95 -2.73 -8.21 9.74
N VAL A 96 -3.90 -8.75 9.48
CA VAL A 96 -4.33 -9.18 8.14
C VAL A 96 -5.42 -8.28 7.59
N ILE A 97 -5.30 -7.93 6.32
CA ILE A 97 -6.36 -7.30 5.52
C ILE A 97 -6.88 -8.34 4.53
N LEU A 98 -8.17 -8.65 4.59
CA LEU A 98 -8.85 -9.49 3.61
C LEU A 98 -9.12 -8.66 2.36
N THR A 99 -8.50 -9.01 1.24
CA THR A 99 -8.72 -8.31 -0.03
C THR A 99 -9.73 -9.04 -0.91
N ILE A 100 -10.65 -8.28 -1.47
CA ILE A 100 -11.64 -8.73 -2.45
C ILE A 100 -11.74 -7.72 -3.60
N GLY A 101 -12.37 -8.09 -4.70
CA GLY A 101 -12.84 -7.14 -5.71
C GLY A 101 -14.22 -6.58 -5.36
N SER A 102 -15.02 -6.26 -6.39
CA SER A 102 -16.33 -5.63 -6.23
C SER A 102 -17.51 -6.49 -6.68
N SER A 103 -17.28 -7.75 -7.07
CA SER A 103 -18.34 -8.68 -7.48
C SER A 103 -19.08 -9.28 -6.30
N GLU A 104 -20.32 -9.73 -6.53
CA GLU A 104 -21.14 -10.41 -5.52
C GLU A 104 -20.46 -11.68 -5.03
N ASP A 105 -19.91 -12.51 -5.92
CA ASP A 105 -19.21 -13.75 -5.55
C ASP A 105 -18.00 -13.50 -4.63
N GLU A 106 -17.26 -12.40 -4.86
CA GLU A 106 -16.13 -12.04 -3.99
C GLU A 106 -16.61 -11.52 -2.63
N MET A 107 -17.74 -10.83 -2.55
CA MET A 107 -18.39 -10.41 -1.30
C MET A 107 -18.89 -11.61 -0.50
N ASP A 108 -19.55 -12.56 -1.16
CA ASP A 108 -20.04 -13.81 -0.54
C ASP A 108 -18.89 -14.65 0.01
N LYS A 109 -17.79 -14.77 -0.74
CA LYS A 109 -16.56 -15.42 -0.27
C LYS A 109 -15.99 -14.71 0.96
N ALA A 110 -15.92 -13.38 0.96
CA ALA A 110 -15.43 -12.62 2.11
C ALA A 110 -16.32 -12.81 3.34
N GLN A 111 -17.63 -12.85 3.15
CA GLN A 111 -18.58 -13.10 4.24
C GLN A 111 -18.37 -14.49 4.88
N GLN A 112 -18.16 -15.52 4.06
CA GLN A 112 -17.82 -16.85 4.56
C GLN A 112 -16.49 -16.86 5.32
N LEU A 113 -15.45 -16.18 4.80
CA LEU A 113 -14.15 -16.07 5.47
C LEU A 113 -14.24 -15.34 6.81
N ILE A 114 -15.03 -14.25 6.89
CA ILE A 114 -15.24 -13.51 8.14
C ILE A 114 -16.02 -14.34 9.16
N GLN A 115 -16.97 -15.18 8.72
CA GLN A 115 -17.66 -16.11 9.61
C GLN A 115 -16.71 -17.17 10.19
N LEU A 116 -15.75 -17.66 9.39
CA LEU A 116 -14.71 -18.60 9.84
C LEU A 116 -13.64 -17.92 10.72
N TYR A 117 -13.31 -16.67 10.40
CA TYR A 117 -12.23 -15.91 11.02
C TYR A 117 -12.72 -14.53 11.48
N PRO A 118 -13.59 -14.45 12.51
CA PRO A 118 -14.21 -13.19 12.97
C PRO A 118 -13.20 -12.17 13.50
N GLN A 119 -11.97 -12.59 13.81
CA GLN A 119 -10.87 -11.73 14.26
C GLN A 119 -10.38 -10.77 13.17
N ILE A 120 -10.61 -11.08 11.89
CA ILE A 120 -10.26 -10.18 10.79
C ILE A 120 -11.01 -8.86 10.95
N LYS A 121 -10.26 -7.76 11.06
CA LYS A 121 -10.81 -6.41 11.24
C LYS A 121 -11.00 -5.66 9.94
N PHE A 122 -10.19 -5.95 8.93
CA PHE A 122 -10.09 -5.16 7.69
C PHE A 122 -10.58 -5.94 6.48
N VAL A 123 -11.45 -5.30 5.70
CA VAL A 123 -11.88 -5.77 4.36
C VAL A 123 -11.52 -4.70 3.35
N SER A 124 -10.71 -5.06 2.35
CA SER A 124 -10.29 -4.16 1.28
C SER A 124 -10.98 -4.51 -0.02
N LEU A 125 -11.81 -3.59 -0.53
CA LEU A 125 -12.33 -3.64 -1.89
C LEU A 125 -11.32 -2.99 -2.82
N ASP A 126 -10.67 -3.81 -3.63
CA ASP A 126 -9.55 -3.41 -4.49
C ASP A 126 -9.88 -3.57 -5.96
N VAL A 127 -9.95 -2.43 -6.65
CA VAL A 127 -10.16 -2.34 -8.09
C VAL A 127 -9.14 -1.40 -8.74
N ALA A 128 -8.73 -1.71 -9.97
CA ALA A 128 -7.76 -0.88 -10.69
C ALA A 128 -8.28 0.55 -10.98
N ASN A 129 -9.60 0.70 -11.10
CA ASN A 129 -10.27 1.98 -11.37
C ASN A 129 -11.44 2.18 -10.39
N GLY A 130 -11.19 2.91 -9.30
CA GLY A 130 -12.18 3.27 -8.29
C GLY A 130 -13.13 4.40 -8.69
N TYR A 131 -13.03 4.92 -9.93
CA TYR A 131 -13.88 6.02 -10.43
C TYR A 131 -15.20 5.53 -11.06
N ARG A 132 -15.45 4.23 -11.07
CA ARG A 132 -16.65 3.64 -11.62
C ARG A 132 -17.82 3.88 -10.67
N GLU A 133 -18.99 4.22 -11.22
CA GLU A 133 -20.22 4.47 -10.44
C GLU A 133 -20.69 3.22 -9.68
N ASP A 134 -20.59 2.04 -10.32
CA ASP A 134 -20.94 0.76 -9.69
C ASP A 134 -20.00 0.41 -8.52
N PHE A 135 -18.77 0.95 -8.49
CA PHE A 135 -17.87 0.74 -7.38
C PHE A 135 -18.32 1.48 -6.11
N ILE A 136 -18.90 2.69 -6.25
CA ILE A 136 -19.51 3.42 -5.12
C ILE A 136 -20.67 2.61 -4.53
N GLN A 137 -21.49 2.02 -5.39
CA GLN A 137 -22.60 1.15 -4.94
C GLN A 137 -22.07 -0.11 -4.24
N SER A 138 -20.97 -0.69 -4.73
CA SER A 138 -20.31 -1.84 -4.09
C SER A 138 -19.83 -1.50 -2.68
N ILE A 139 -19.27 -0.29 -2.44
CA ILE A 139 -18.88 0.15 -1.09
C ILE A 139 -20.10 0.27 -0.17
N THR A 140 -21.20 0.85 -0.66
CA THR A 140 -22.44 0.97 0.11
C THR A 140 -23.00 -0.41 0.48
N THR A 141 -22.91 -1.37 -0.42
CA THR A 141 -23.33 -2.76 -0.19
C THR A 141 -22.40 -3.44 0.80
N ALA A 142 -21.08 -3.31 0.62
CA ALA A 142 -20.09 -3.87 1.52
C ALA A 142 -20.26 -3.35 2.97
N ARG A 143 -20.56 -2.05 3.15
CA ARG A 143 -20.82 -1.49 4.49
C ARG A 143 -22.03 -2.14 5.17
N LYS A 144 -23.05 -2.53 4.42
CA LYS A 144 -24.21 -3.24 4.99
C LYS A 144 -23.91 -4.68 5.37
N ILE A 145 -23.03 -5.34 4.60
CA ILE A 145 -22.63 -6.74 4.83
C ILE A 145 -21.60 -6.84 5.97
N PHE A 146 -20.64 -5.91 6.02
CA PHE A 146 -19.51 -5.88 6.93
C PHE A 146 -19.60 -4.67 7.88
N ASP A 147 -20.73 -4.53 8.57
CA ASP A 147 -21.06 -3.35 9.37
C ASP A 147 -20.10 -3.10 10.54
N ASP A 148 -19.54 -4.18 11.10
CA ASP A 148 -18.55 -4.16 12.20
C ASP A 148 -17.08 -4.12 11.74
N LYS A 149 -16.80 -4.20 10.41
CA LYS A 149 -15.44 -4.25 9.87
C LYS A 149 -14.96 -2.89 9.35
N VAL A 150 -13.66 -2.70 9.33
CA VAL A 150 -13.01 -1.54 8.71
C VAL A 150 -12.98 -1.76 7.20
N ILE A 151 -13.64 -0.91 6.43
CA ILE A 151 -13.68 -1.00 4.97
C ILE A 151 -12.61 -0.10 4.36
N ILE A 152 -11.74 -0.71 3.55
CA ILE A 152 -10.76 -0.04 2.71
C ILE A 152 -11.27 -0.05 1.28
N ALA A 153 -11.22 1.08 0.59
CA ALA A 153 -11.68 1.22 -0.79
C ALA A 153 -10.63 1.89 -1.69
N GLY A 154 -10.46 1.41 -2.89
CA GLY A 154 -9.56 2.02 -3.89
C GLY A 154 -9.39 1.18 -5.16
N ASN A 155 -8.60 1.72 -6.13
CA ASN A 155 -7.75 2.89 -6.00
C ASN A 155 -8.35 4.14 -6.63
N VAL A 156 -8.08 5.25 -5.98
CA VAL A 156 -8.38 6.59 -6.46
C VAL A 156 -7.16 7.51 -6.28
N ALA A 157 -7.22 8.75 -6.79
CA ALA A 157 -6.12 9.70 -6.69
C ALA A 157 -6.60 11.17 -6.55
N THR A 158 -7.90 11.41 -6.39
CA THR A 158 -8.47 12.75 -6.31
C THR A 158 -9.32 12.93 -5.06
N ARG A 159 -9.44 14.20 -4.64
CA ARG A 159 -10.24 14.63 -3.50
C ARG A 159 -11.69 14.17 -3.61
N GLU A 160 -12.31 14.42 -4.75
CA GLU A 160 -13.74 14.16 -4.97
C GLU A 160 -14.10 12.67 -4.81
N MET A 161 -13.26 11.78 -5.37
CA MET A 161 -13.50 10.35 -5.23
C MET A 161 -13.17 9.84 -3.83
N THR A 162 -12.19 10.44 -3.16
CA THR A 162 -11.93 10.16 -1.74
C THR A 162 -13.15 10.49 -0.89
N GLU A 163 -13.76 11.66 -1.08
CA GLU A 163 -14.97 12.06 -0.38
C GLU A 163 -16.15 11.14 -0.72
N ALA A 164 -16.35 10.83 -2.00
CA ALA A 164 -17.45 9.97 -2.45
C ALA A 164 -17.40 8.57 -1.82
N LEU A 165 -16.23 7.93 -1.81
CA LEU A 165 -16.07 6.60 -1.22
C LEU A 165 -16.21 6.60 0.30
N LEU A 166 -15.72 7.64 1.00
CA LEU A 166 -15.91 7.80 2.44
C LEU A 166 -17.38 7.99 2.79
N LEU A 167 -18.11 8.80 2.00
CA LEU A 167 -19.54 9.00 2.21
C LEU A 167 -20.37 7.76 1.89
N ALA A 168 -19.88 6.90 0.98
CA ALA A 168 -20.49 5.61 0.66
C ALA A 168 -20.29 4.55 1.78
N GLY A 169 -19.40 4.79 2.74
CA GLY A 169 -19.20 3.89 3.89
C GLY A 169 -17.79 3.31 4.05
N ALA A 170 -16.82 3.73 3.26
CA ALA A 170 -15.42 3.37 3.49
C ALA A 170 -14.84 4.10 4.71
N ASP A 171 -13.93 3.46 5.44
CA ASP A 171 -13.17 4.05 6.54
C ASP A 171 -11.81 4.56 6.07
N ILE A 172 -11.22 3.86 5.10
CA ILE A 172 -9.87 4.13 4.60
C ILE A 172 -9.90 4.13 3.08
N ILE A 173 -9.26 5.12 2.47
CA ILE A 173 -9.14 5.23 1.02
C ILE A 173 -7.73 4.87 0.56
N LYS A 174 -7.64 3.96 -0.42
CA LYS A 174 -6.38 3.54 -1.04
C LYS A 174 -6.08 4.45 -2.22
N VAL A 175 -5.00 5.25 -2.07
CA VAL A 175 -4.64 6.36 -2.96
C VAL A 175 -3.43 5.98 -3.82
N GLY A 176 -3.65 5.96 -5.14
CA GLY A 176 -2.58 5.74 -6.12
C GLY A 176 -3.11 5.21 -7.45
N ILE A 177 -2.95 6.00 -8.51
CA ILE A 177 -3.22 5.61 -9.90
C ILE A 177 -1.91 5.77 -10.71
N GLY A 178 -1.30 4.64 -11.06
CA GLY A 178 -0.12 4.59 -11.88
C GLY A 178 1.25 4.84 -11.20
N PRO A 179 1.40 4.92 -9.85
CA PRO A 179 2.71 5.18 -9.24
C PRO A 179 3.55 3.92 -9.03
N GLY A 180 2.99 2.72 -9.10
CA GLY A 180 3.68 1.47 -8.79
C GLY A 180 4.86 1.19 -9.71
N SER A 181 5.93 0.53 -9.19
CA SER A 181 7.17 0.27 -9.93
C SER A 181 7.00 -0.68 -11.14
N VAL A 182 6.00 -1.54 -11.09
CA VAL A 182 5.62 -2.46 -12.18
C VAL A 182 4.31 -2.07 -12.87
N CYS A 183 3.73 -0.92 -12.50
CA CYS A 183 2.54 -0.36 -13.14
C CYS A 183 2.92 0.37 -14.42
N THR A 184 2.18 0.11 -15.51
CA THR A 184 2.38 0.76 -16.82
C THR A 184 1.17 1.61 -17.24
N THR A 185 0.19 1.84 -16.36
CA THR A 185 -1.02 2.62 -16.66
C THR A 185 -0.71 3.98 -17.25
N ARG A 186 0.29 4.70 -16.69
CA ARG A 186 0.68 6.03 -17.20
C ARG A 186 1.19 6.01 -18.64
N SER A 187 1.93 4.96 -19.03
CA SER A 187 2.48 4.84 -20.38
C SER A 187 1.50 4.19 -21.36
N VAL A 188 0.59 3.34 -20.89
CA VAL A 188 -0.36 2.60 -21.73
C VAL A 188 -1.66 3.39 -21.91
N ALA A 189 -2.22 3.94 -20.84
CA ALA A 189 -3.50 4.65 -20.86
C ALA A 189 -3.36 6.18 -20.83
N GLY A 190 -2.16 6.70 -20.51
CA GLY A 190 -1.95 8.15 -20.30
C GLY A 190 -2.62 8.68 -19.03
N VAL A 191 -3.10 7.79 -18.14
CA VAL A 191 -3.83 8.14 -16.92
C VAL A 191 -2.94 7.95 -15.70
N GLY A 192 -3.02 8.89 -14.76
CA GLY A 192 -2.29 8.81 -13.49
C GLY A 192 -2.26 10.13 -12.76
N TYR A 193 -1.76 10.09 -11.53
CA TYR A 193 -1.58 11.28 -10.71
C TYR A 193 -0.22 11.21 -9.99
N PRO A 194 0.57 12.30 -9.87
CA PRO A 194 1.81 12.34 -9.10
C PRO A 194 1.56 12.06 -7.63
N GLN A 195 2.23 11.05 -7.08
CA GLN A 195 1.81 10.38 -5.84
C GLN A 195 1.87 11.28 -4.59
N LEU A 196 2.88 12.14 -4.47
CA LEU A 196 2.97 13.05 -3.31
C LEU A 196 1.78 14.01 -3.24
N SER A 197 1.41 14.60 -4.38
CA SER A 197 0.26 15.50 -4.48
C SER A 197 -1.05 14.76 -4.27
N ALA A 198 -1.20 13.56 -4.86
CA ALA A 198 -2.38 12.73 -4.64
C ALA A 198 -2.60 12.44 -3.14
N ILE A 199 -1.54 12.04 -2.43
CA ILE A 199 -1.60 11.79 -0.99
C ILE A 199 -2.04 13.04 -0.23
N ALA A 200 -1.42 14.18 -0.48
CA ALA A 200 -1.71 15.41 0.26
C ALA A 200 -3.16 15.87 0.06
N GLU A 201 -3.66 15.83 -1.17
CA GLU A 201 -5.03 16.24 -1.51
C GLU A 201 -6.08 15.26 -0.95
N CYS A 202 -5.84 13.95 -1.10
CA CYS A 202 -6.76 12.93 -0.59
C CYS A 202 -6.74 12.86 0.94
N ALA A 203 -5.58 13.06 1.59
CA ALA A 203 -5.49 13.08 3.04
C ALA A 203 -6.25 14.27 3.66
N ASP A 204 -6.15 15.45 3.04
CA ASP A 204 -6.90 16.64 3.47
C ASP A 204 -8.42 16.36 3.41
N ALA A 205 -8.90 15.82 2.29
CA ALA A 205 -10.30 15.44 2.11
C ALA A 205 -10.76 14.36 3.11
N ALA A 206 -9.95 13.30 3.26
CA ALA A 206 -10.30 12.19 4.14
C ALA A 206 -10.34 12.59 5.62
N HIS A 207 -9.34 13.32 6.09
CA HIS A 207 -9.28 13.78 7.47
C HIS A 207 -10.40 14.74 7.80
N GLY A 208 -10.82 15.60 6.85
CA GLY A 208 -11.97 16.49 6.98
C GLY A 208 -13.28 15.73 7.22
N LEU A 209 -13.39 14.51 6.71
CA LEU A 209 -14.56 13.63 6.86
C LEU A 209 -14.38 12.57 7.97
N GLY A 210 -13.28 12.57 8.70
CA GLY A 210 -12.97 11.59 9.74
C GLY A 210 -12.54 10.22 9.24
N GLY A 211 -12.16 10.13 7.96
CA GLY A 211 -11.58 8.93 7.34
C GLY A 211 -10.05 8.93 7.35
N HIS A 212 -9.47 7.89 6.76
CA HIS A 212 -8.02 7.70 6.66
C HIS A 212 -7.60 7.44 5.21
N VAL A 213 -6.28 7.53 4.94
CA VAL A 213 -5.71 7.23 3.63
C VAL A 213 -4.53 6.27 3.70
N ILE A 214 -4.44 5.40 2.71
CA ILE A 214 -3.28 4.55 2.41
C ILE A 214 -2.57 5.17 1.22
N ALA A 215 -1.28 5.48 1.34
CA ALA A 215 -0.43 5.79 0.20
C ALA A 215 -0.03 4.48 -0.48
N ASP A 216 -0.60 4.17 -1.65
CA ASP A 216 -0.35 2.93 -2.37
C ASP A 216 0.52 3.17 -3.62
N GLY A 217 1.74 2.66 -3.58
CA GLY A 217 2.72 2.74 -4.64
C GLY A 217 3.58 4.01 -4.65
N GLY A 218 4.59 4.01 -5.52
CA GLY A 218 5.51 5.12 -5.72
C GLY A 218 6.75 5.13 -4.83
N CYS A 219 6.76 4.43 -3.72
CA CYS A 219 7.94 4.31 -2.85
C CYS A 219 8.99 3.38 -3.52
N LYS A 220 10.13 3.95 -3.87
CA LYS A 220 11.31 3.25 -4.40
C LYS A 220 12.40 3.10 -3.34
N TYR A 221 12.51 4.07 -2.48
CA TYR A 221 13.52 4.17 -1.42
C TYR A 221 12.86 4.29 -0.06
N ILE A 222 13.62 3.93 0.99
CA ILE A 222 13.15 4.04 2.37
C ILE A 222 12.71 5.47 2.72
N GLY A 223 13.41 6.48 2.21
CA GLY A 223 13.06 7.89 2.39
C GLY A 223 11.68 8.27 1.84
N ASP A 224 11.21 7.57 0.80
CA ASP A 224 9.89 7.85 0.19
C ASP A 224 8.74 7.45 1.13
N VAL A 225 8.95 6.41 1.95
CA VAL A 225 7.98 6.02 3.00
C VAL A 225 7.81 7.16 4.01
N SER A 226 8.91 7.79 4.40
CA SER A 226 8.87 8.97 5.29
C SER A 226 8.19 10.17 4.62
N LYS A 227 8.42 10.39 3.31
CA LYS A 227 7.75 11.44 2.54
C LYS A 227 6.24 11.18 2.43
N ALA A 228 5.81 9.91 2.23
CA ALA A 228 4.40 9.56 2.18
C ALA A 228 3.69 9.88 3.51
N PHE A 229 4.26 9.48 4.64
CA PHE A 229 3.74 9.90 5.95
C PHE A 229 3.78 11.41 6.16
N GLY A 230 4.87 12.07 5.74
CA GLY A 230 5.02 13.52 5.81
C GLY A 230 3.97 14.28 4.99
N ALA A 231 3.49 13.69 3.89
CA ALA A 231 2.43 14.24 3.05
C ALA A 231 1.01 14.04 3.64
N GLY A 232 0.88 13.29 4.74
CA GLY A 232 -0.39 13.12 5.44
C GLY A 232 -1.01 11.73 5.34
N SER A 233 -0.35 10.75 4.69
CA SER A 233 -0.90 9.39 4.69
C SER A 233 -0.96 8.82 6.11
N ASP A 234 -2.00 8.06 6.37
CA ASP A 234 -2.18 7.35 7.64
C ASP A 234 -1.47 5.99 7.61
N PHE A 235 -1.47 5.34 6.45
CA PHE A 235 -0.80 4.08 6.16
C PHE A 235 0.01 4.20 4.87
N VAL A 236 1.05 3.36 4.74
CA VAL A 236 1.83 3.24 3.49
C VAL A 236 1.83 1.79 3.05
N MET A 237 1.35 1.53 1.82
CA MET A 237 1.36 0.21 1.21
C MET A 237 2.58 0.05 0.31
N LEU A 238 3.30 -1.06 0.49
CA LEU A 238 4.56 -1.37 -0.18
C LEU A 238 4.45 -2.67 -0.98
N GLY A 239 4.68 -2.59 -2.29
CA GLY A 239 4.80 -3.74 -3.19
C GLY A 239 6.26 -4.08 -3.45
N GLY A 240 6.90 -3.46 -4.45
CA GLY A 240 8.25 -3.79 -4.92
C GLY A 240 9.35 -3.75 -3.85
N MET A 241 9.22 -2.92 -2.82
CA MET A 241 10.16 -2.92 -1.69
C MET A 241 10.10 -4.22 -0.89
N LEU A 242 8.93 -4.84 -0.79
CA LEU A 242 8.70 -6.09 -0.04
C LEU A 242 8.65 -7.33 -0.94
N ALA A 243 8.86 -7.19 -2.23
CA ALA A 243 9.06 -8.30 -3.16
C ALA A 243 10.53 -8.74 -3.19
N GLY A 244 10.79 -9.99 -3.59
CA GLY A 244 12.13 -10.56 -3.71
C GLY A 244 12.66 -11.18 -2.42
N HIS A 245 11.83 -11.35 -1.39
CA HIS A 245 12.18 -11.95 -0.11
C HIS A 245 11.82 -13.43 -0.01
N ASP A 246 12.30 -14.11 1.02
CA ASP A 246 11.97 -15.51 1.31
C ASP A 246 10.46 -15.74 1.36
N GLU A 247 9.76 -14.88 2.07
CA GLU A 247 8.33 -14.97 2.36
C GLU A 247 7.45 -14.45 1.22
N SER A 248 8.03 -13.71 0.28
CA SER A 248 7.30 -13.20 -0.90
C SER A 248 7.06 -14.31 -1.92
N GLY A 249 5.95 -14.21 -2.67
CA GLY A 249 5.69 -15.07 -3.81
C GLY A 249 6.69 -14.81 -4.97
N GLY A 250 6.45 -15.48 -6.09
CA GLY A 250 7.33 -15.45 -7.25
C GLY A 250 8.38 -16.55 -7.23
N GLU A 251 8.74 -17.03 -8.42
CA GLU A 251 9.71 -18.08 -8.59
C GLU A 251 11.13 -17.57 -8.32
N LEU A 252 11.93 -18.36 -7.57
CA LEU A 252 13.34 -18.09 -7.35
C LEU A 252 14.14 -18.67 -8.52
N ILE A 253 14.87 -17.82 -9.20
CA ILE A 253 15.64 -18.19 -10.40
C ILE A 253 17.10 -17.77 -10.25
N THR A 254 18.02 -18.57 -10.82
CA THR A 254 19.43 -18.20 -10.95
C THR A 254 19.62 -17.47 -12.27
N GLY A 255 20.21 -16.27 -12.24
CA GLY A 255 20.55 -15.51 -13.42
C GLY A 255 21.79 -16.05 -14.15
N ASP A 256 22.03 -15.58 -15.37
CA ASP A 256 23.21 -15.92 -16.16
C ASP A 256 24.51 -15.42 -15.52
N ASP A 257 24.41 -14.45 -14.62
CA ASP A 257 25.50 -13.89 -13.80
C ASP A 257 25.78 -14.70 -12.52
N GLY A 258 25.00 -15.78 -12.28
CA GLY A 258 25.10 -16.63 -11.10
C GLY A 258 24.39 -16.08 -9.85
N GLU A 259 23.81 -14.88 -9.93
CA GLU A 259 23.06 -14.27 -8.84
C GLU A 259 21.62 -14.81 -8.77
N MET A 260 21.00 -14.71 -7.61
CA MET A 260 19.64 -15.18 -7.37
C MET A 260 18.63 -14.04 -7.53
N TYR A 261 17.51 -14.34 -8.20
CA TYR A 261 16.42 -13.40 -8.46
C TYR A 261 15.08 -14.00 -8.11
N LYS A 262 14.10 -13.16 -7.77
CA LYS A 262 12.68 -13.53 -7.72
C LYS A 262 11.90 -12.75 -8.77
N GLU A 263 10.89 -13.41 -9.34
CA GLU A 263 9.99 -12.77 -10.28
C GLU A 263 9.01 -11.87 -9.55
N PHE A 264 8.77 -10.69 -10.13
CA PHE A 264 7.81 -9.71 -9.62
C PHE A 264 7.06 -9.07 -10.79
N TYR A 265 5.74 -8.96 -10.69
CA TYR A 265 4.92 -8.43 -11.77
C TYR A 265 3.70 -7.66 -11.24
N GLY A 266 3.18 -6.74 -12.08
CA GLY A 266 1.95 -6.02 -11.76
C GLY A 266 0.71 -6.90 -11.89
N MET A 267 -0.27 -6.74 -11.00
CA MET A 267 -1.51 -7.54 -11.00
C MET A 267 -2.39 -7.35 -12.25
N SER A 268 -2.17 -6.29 -13.04
CA SER A 268 -2.80 -6.05 -14.34
C SER A 268 -1.91 -6.44 -15.53
N SER A 269 -0.78 -7.15 -15.29
CA SER A 269 0.09 -7.65 -16.33
C SER A 269 -0.54 -8.84 -17.09
N LYS A 270 0.02 -9.15 -18.26
CA LYS A 270 -0.38 -10.33 -19.01
C LYS A 270 -0.12 -11.62 -18.23
N ASP A 271 1.01 -11.69 -17.52
CA ASP A 271 1.38 -12.85 -16.70
C ASP A 271 0.35 -13.09 -15.60
N ALA A 272 -0.03 -12.04 -14.84
CA ALA A 272 -1.04 -12.16 -13.80
C ALA A 272 -2.41 -12.59 -14.36
N GLN A 273 -2.80 -12.08 -15.54
CA GLN A 273 -4.06 -12.48 -16.17
C GLN A 273 -4.07 -13.96 -16.55
N LEU A 274 -2.97 -14.46 -17.13
CA LEU A 274 -2.84 -15.88 -17.50
C LEU A 274 -2.84 -16.79 -16.26
N ILE A 275 -2.14 -16.41 -15.20
CA ILE A 275 -2.07 -17.18 -13.96
C ILE A 275 -3.43 -17.30 -13.29
N HIS A 276 -4.17 -16.19 -13.17
CA HIS A 276 -5.37 -16.13 -12.33
C HIS A 276 -6.68 -16.32 -13.08
N TYR A 277 -6.71 -16.03 -14.38
CA TYR A 277 -7.94 -16.12 -15.19
C TYR A 277 -7.83 -17.11 -16.36
N GLY A 278 -6.65 -17.68 -16.58
CA GLY A 278 -6.42 -18.71 -17.62
C GLY A 278 -6.43 -18.17 -19.05
N ASP A 279 -6.82 -16.92 -19.27
CA ASP A 279 -6.89 -16.30 -20.58
C ASP A 279 -6.54 -14.82 -20.54
N TYR A 280 -6.06 -14.30 -21.67
CA TYR A 280 -5.77 -12.90 -21.89
C TYR A 280 -6.91 -12.24 -22.66
N GLN A 281 -7.54 -11.26 -22.06
CA GLN A 281 -8.63 -10.52 -22.69
C GLN A 281 -8.06 -9.50 -23.71
N SER A 282 -8.15 -9.81 -24.98
CA SER A 282 -7.54 -9.05 -26.09
C SER A 282 -8.00 -7.59 -26.21
N TYR A 283 -9.15 -7.22 -25.62
CA TYR A 283 -9.65 -5.83 -25.58
C TYR A 283 -8.98 -4.98 -24.50
N ARG A 284 -8.18 -5.58 -23.61
CA ARG A 284 -7.44 -4.87 -22.55
C ARG A 284 -5.95 -4.81 -22.87
N ALA A 285 -5.41 -3.61 -22.93
CA ALA A 285 -3.96 -3.47 -22.89
C ALA A 285 -3.44 -3.88 -21.49
N PRO A 286 -2.35 -4.67 -21.39
CA PRO A 286 -1.78 -5.00 -20.08
C PRO A 286 -1.17 -3.74 -19.45
N GLU A 287 -1.58 -3.43 -18.22
CA GLU A 287 -1.12 -2.27 -17.46
C GLU A 287 -0.12 -2.65 -16.36
N GLY A 288 0.66 -3.67 -16.58
CA GLY A 288 1.72 -4.13 -15.69
C GLY A 288 2.83 -4.82 -16.47
N LYS A 289 4.05 -4.75 -15.94
CA LYS A 289 5.22 -5.46 -16.46
C LYS A 289 5.71 -6.49 -15.46
N LYS A 290 6.42 -7.50 -15.97
CA LYS A 290 7.18 -8.50 -15.21
C LYS A 290 8.64 -8.06 -15.15
N VAL A 291 9.25 -8.18 -14.00
CA VAL A 291 10.66 -7.89 -13.75
C VAL A 291 11.29 -8.97 -12.88
N LYS A 292 12.61 -9.11 -12.97
CA LYS A 292 13.41 -9.88 -12.03
C LYS A 292 13.96 -8.93 -10.97
N LEU A 293 13.74 -9.25 -9.71
CA LEU A 293 14.30 -8.53 -8.58
C LEU A 293 15.40 -9.38 -7.95
N GLU A 294 16.50 -8.75 -7.56
CA GLU A 294 17.53 -9.41 -6.77
C GLU A 294 16.89 -10.03 -5.52
N TYR A 295 17.30 -11.24 -5.19
CA TYR A 295 16.87 -11.94 -3.99
C TYR A 295 17.47 -11.26 -2.76
N LYS A 296 16.61 -10.97 -1.78
CA LYS A 296 16.95 -10.12 -0.63
C LYS A 296 17.02 -10.87 0.71
N GLY A 297 16.80 -12.20 0.70
CA GLY A 297 16.70 -12.97 1.94
C GLY A 297 15.46 -12.62 2.77
N PRO A 298 15.50 -12.76 4.11
CA PRO A 298 14.33 -12.59 4.97
C PRO A 298 13.75 -11.16 4.95
N ILE A 299 12.43 -11.01 4.79
CA ILE A 299 11.71 -9.72 4.74
C ILE A 299 11.90 -8.88 6.01
N LYS A 300 12.13 -9.53 7.14
CA LYS A 300 12.38 -8.88 8.42
C LYS A 300 13.55 -7.88 8.39
N ILE A 301 14.56 -8.12 7.55
CA ILE A 301 15.73 -7.22 7.41
C ILE A 301 15.26 -5.92 6.77
N THR A 302 14.59 -5.98 5.63
CA THR A 302 14.07 -4.80 4.92
C THR A 302 13.09 -3.98 5.78
N ILE A 303 12.20 -4.65 6.52
CA ILE A 303 11.29 -3.93 7.43
C ILE A 303 12.07 -3.19 8.52
N LYS A 304 13.09 -3.80 9.13
CA LYS A 304 13.93 -3.11 10.12
C LYS A 304 14.60 -1.86 9.55
N ASP A 305 15.09 -1.93 8.33
CA ASP A 305 15.73 -0.80 7.65
C ASP A 305 14.71 0.31 7.36
N ILE A 306 13.50 -0.03 6.89
CA ILE A 306 12.41 0.92 6.70
C ILE A 306 12.06 1.62 8.02
N LEU A 307 11.86 0.86 9.10
CA LEU A 307 11.56 1.42 10.42
C LEU A 307 12.70 2.31 10.94
N GLY A 308 13.94 1.93 10.69
CA GLY A 308 15.13 2.73 10.99
C GLY A 308 15.13 4.06 10.23
N GLY A 309 14.82 4.03 8.95
CA GLY A 309 14.70 5.22 8.10
C GLY A 309 13.62 6.19 8.55
N ILE A 310 12.43 5.68 8.90
CA ILE A 310 11.33 6.51 9.42
C ILE A 310 11.73 7.16 10.76
N ARG A 311 12.37 6.42 11.69
CA ARG A 311 12.90 6.99 12.93
C ARG A 311 13.90 8.10 12.65
N SER A 312 14.77 7.91 11.65
CA SER A 312 15.72 8.95 11.23
C SER A 312 15.00 10.21 10.76
N ALA A 313 14.03 10.09 9.86
CA ALA A 313 13.26 11.23 9.37
C ALA A 313 12.54 11.96 10.51
N CYS A 314 11.88 11.23 11.41
CA CYS A 314 11.23 11.79 12.59
C CYS A 314 12.23 12.58 13.46
N SER A 315 13.40 12.04 13.70
CA SER A 315 14.46 12.69 14.48
C SER A 315 14.94 14.00 13.83
N TYR A 316 15.10 14.02 12.50
CA TYR A 316 15.51 15.22 11.76
C TYR A 316 14.49 16.36 11.77
N VAL A 317 13.20 16.10 12.03
CA VAL A 317 12.16 17.11 12.07
C VAL A 317 11.57 17.33 13.47
N GLY A 318 12.03 16.58 14.48
CA GLY A 318 11.56 16.68 15.85
C GLY A 318 10.20 16.01 16.10
N ALA A 319 9.80 15.05 15.28
CA ALA A 319 8.57 14.29 15.47
C ALA A 319 8.81 13.14 16.46
N LYS A 320 8.14 13.17 17.62
CA LYS A 320 8.27 12.13 18.67
C LYS A 320 7.62 10.80 18.31
N ASN A 321 6.71 10.80 17.33
CA ASN A 321 6.03 9.62 16.84
C ASN A 321 5.60 9.83 15.39
N ILE A 322 5.22 8.72 14.73
CA ILE A 322 4.82 8.75 13.31
C ILE A 322 3.58 9.64 13.07
N LYS A 323 2.64 9.71 14.04
CA LYS A 323 1.45 10.56 13.95
C LYS A 323 1.78 12.06 13.89
N ALA A 324 2.90 12.46 14.50
CA ALA A 324 3.35 13.85 14.49
C ALA A 324 4.11 14.23 13.21
N LEU A 325 4.58 13.25 12.44
CA LEU A 325 5.45 13.50 11.28
C LEU A 325 4.85 14.48 10.26
N PRO A 326 3.58 14.39 9.84
CA PRO A 326 2.99 15.36 8.90
C PRO A 326 3.07 16.80 9.42
N LYS A 327 2.76 17.00 10.71
CA LYS A 327 2.79 18.34 11.34
C LYS A 327 4.20 18.91 11.46
N CYS A 328 5.21 18.06 11.57
CA CYS A 328 6.62 18.45 11.66
C CYS A 328 7.28 18.58 10.28
N THR A 329 6.70 18.02 9.23
CA THR A 329 7.27 18.03 7.89
C THR A 329 7.12 19.40 7.22
N THR A 330 8.17 19.79 6.51
CA THR A 330 8.14 20.83 5.47
C THR A 330 8.90 20.26 4.29
N PHE A 331 8.25 20.22 3.14
CA PHE A 331 8.89 19.81 1.91
C PHE A 331 9.59 21.01 1.25
N ILE A 332 10.75 20.75 0.66
CA ILE A 332 11.42 21.65 -0.29
C ILE A 332 11.41 20.97 -1.65
N ARG A 333 11.05 21.75 -2.68
CA ARG A 333 11.18 21.28 -4.07
C ARG A 333 12.65 21.24 -4.43
N VAL A 334 13.04 20.20 -5.14
CA VAL A 334 14.41 20.01 -5.63
C VAL A 334 14.39 19.79 -7.14
N THR A 335 15.42 20.23 -7.82
CA THR A 335 15.71 19.76 -9.16
C THR A 335 16.23 18.33 -9.04
N GLN A 336 15.82 17.44 -9.96
CA GLN A 336 16.32 16.09 -9.97
C GLN A 336 17.85 16.10 -10.05
N THR A 337 18.48 15.87 -8.91
CA THR A 337 19.91 15.60 -8.85
C THR A 337 20.07 14.10 -8.87
N THR A 338 20.51 13.55 -9.98
CA THR A 338 20.96 12.17 -10.06
C THR A 338 22.18 12.03 -9.17
N ASN A 339 21.99 11.48 -7.97
CA ASN A 339 23.12 11.01 -7.19
C ASN A 339 23.48 9.62 -7.73
N GLU A 340 24.58 9.52 -8.47
CA GLU A 340 25.05 8.29 -9.13
C GLU A 340 25.29 7.14 -8.15
N ILE A 341 25.48 7.42 -6.85
CA ILE A 341 25.59 6.42 -5.78
C ILE A 341 24.32 5.55 -5.72
N PHE A 342 23.15 6.10 -6.06
CA PHE A 342 21.90 5.36 -6.04
C PHE A 342 21.59 4.62 -7.35
N SER A 343 22.32 4.89 -8.43
CA SER A 343 22.16 4.23 -9.71
C SER A 343 23.09 3.03 -9.90
N ASN A 344 24.03 2.81 -8.98
CA ASN A 344 24.96 1.69 -9.02
C ASN A 344 24.83 0.83 -7.75
N PRO A 345 24.07 -0.29 -7.79
CA PRO A 345 23.85 -1.15 -6.62
C PRO A 345 25.11 -1.93 -6.17
N LYS A 346 26.26 -1.71 -6.79
CA LYS A 346 27.55 -2.38 -6.49
C LYS A 346 28.53 -1.51 -5.69
N LEU A 347 28.09 -0.40 -5.11
CA LEU A 347 28.91 0.40 -4.18
C LEU A 347 28.36 0.30 -2.76
#